data_1bb73d1fbc7f81b5d3f17209d0e9908b
#
_entry.id   1bb73d1fbc7f81b5d3f17209d0e9908b
#
_cell.length_a   1.000
_cell.length_b   1.000
_cell.length_c   1.000
_cell.angle_alpha   90.00
_cell.angle_beta   90.00
_cell.angle_gamma   90.00
#
_symmetry.space_group_name_H-M   'P 1'
#
loop_
_entity.id
_entity.type
_entity.pdbx_description
1 polymer ?
#
loop_
_entity_poly.entity_id
_entity_poly.type
_entity_poly.pdbx_seq_one_letter_code
_entity_poly.pdbx_strand_id
1 'polypeptide(L)'
;MRHAAMFLTSALALASAAPAQQAPTVAPAARAHPAAWPAARSPAAITDAATEQAITALLARMTVEQKVGQVVQGDISSVTPADLARYPLGSILAGGNSGPYGDERADAATWAKLVQDYRAASLKAGAGVPILFGVDAVHGHSNVPGATIFPHNIGLGAANDPDLIEDIARITAEELIVSGHDWTFAPTIATPRDDRWGRTYEGYSESPEIVREYAERIVYGLQGRPDDEDFLGEGRVISSAKHYVGDGGTQDGIDQGETLATEQELIDIHAQGYFTALEAGVQTVMASFSSWWDQPMHGNEALLTDVLKDRLGFQGFVVGDWNGHGLIAGCTSTDCPDAFNAGMDMYMAPDSWRELYHSTLGHVRSGVISEARLD
;
A
#
# COMPACT_ATOMS: atom_id res chain seq x y z
N MET A 1 -28.70 -14.23 85.96
CA MET A 1 -29.02 -12.86 85.60
C MET A 1 -27.71 -12.12 85.21
N ARG A 2 -27.43 -12.01 83.96
CA ARG A 2 -26.37 -11.11 83.39
C ARG A 2 -26.88 -10.69 82.04
N HIS A 3 -27.16 -9.39 81.87
CA HIS A 3 -27.59 -8.77 80.63
C HIS A 3 -26.33 -8.54 79.75
N ALA A 4 -26.33 -9.03 78.55
CA ALA A 4 -25.36 -8.67 77.53
C ALA A 4 -25.96 -7.60 76.61
N ALA A 5 -25.41 -6.40 76.62
CA ALA A 5 -25.74 -5.33 75.72
C ALA A 5 -25.00 -5.52 74.40
N MET A 6 -25.72 -5.56 73.31
CA MET A 6 -25.23 -5.69 71.95
C MET A 6 -25.12 -4.31 71.34
N PHE A 7 -23.86 -3.84 71.11
CA PHE A 7 -23.58 -2.60 70.37
C PHE A 7 -23.64 -2.87 68.87
N LEU A 8 -24.60 -2.28 68.16
CA LEU A 8 -24.62 -2.19 66.71
C LEU A 8 -23.72 -1.03 66.28
N THR A 9 -22.61 -1.34 65.65
CA THR A 9 -21.82 -0.33 64.92
C THR A 9 -22.29 -0.26 63.47
N SER A 10 -22.91 0.87 63.10
CA SER A 10 -23.29 1.19 61.73
C SER A 10 -22.02 1.65 60.97
N ALA A 11 -21.55 0.88 60.01
CA ALA A 11 -20.52 1.31 59.10
C ALA A 11 -21.18 2.12 57.96
N LEU A 12 -20.90 3.42 57.89
CA LEU A 12 -21.18 4.26 56.69
C LEU A 12 -20.21 3.89 55.60
N ALA A 13 -20.71 3.26 54.54
CA ALA A 13 -19.95 3.09 53.31
C ALA A 13 -19.97 4.40 52.50
N LEU A 14 -18.86 5.08 52.45
CA LEU A 14 -18.60 6.16 51.49
C LEU A 14 -18.43 5.56 50.08
N ALA A 15 -19.46 5.64 49.26
CA ALA A 15 -19.36 5.34 47.85
C ALA A 15 -18.57 6.51 47.18
N SER A 16 -17.31 6.27 46.85
CA SER A 16 -16.55 7.16 45.97
C SER A 16 -17.14 7.05 44.56
N ALA A 17 -17.78 8.14 44.09
CA ALA A 17 -18.17 8.27 42.71
C ALA A 17 -16.92 8.28 41.82
N ALA A 18 -16.76 7.31 40.94
CA ALA A 18 -15.76 7.36 39.88
C ALA A 18 -16.00 8.61 39.01
N PRO A 19 -14.97 9.30 38.57
CA PRO A 19 -15.15 10.42 37.66
C PRO A 19 -15.82 9.90 36.38
N ALA A 20 -16.91 10.56 35.98
CA ALA A 20 -17.55 10.29 34.72
C ALA A 20 -16.54 10.50 33.61
N GLN A 21 -16.23 9.43 32.87
CA GLN A 21 -15.49 9.55 31.61
C GLN A 21 -16.29 10.49 30.72
N GLN A 22 -15.69 11.64 30.40
CA GLN A 22 -16.25 12.52 29.36
C GLN A 22 -16.31 11.70 28.08
N ALA A 23 -17.50 11.60 27.48
CA ALA A 23 -17.64 11.07 26.13
C ALA A 23 -16.68 11.86 25.21
N PRO A 24 -15.96 11.18 24.29
CA PRO A 24 -15.10 11.88 23.37
C PRO A 24 -15.94 12.93 22.64
N THR A 25 -15.51 14.18 22.74
CA THR A 25 -16.05 15.24 21.89
C THR A 25 -15.78 14.80 20.46
N VAL A 26 -16.82 14.65 19.64
CA VAL A 26 -16.68 14.41 18.20
C VAL A 26 -15.78 15.52 17.68
N ALA A 27 -14.52 15.18 17.39
CA ALA A 27 -13.61 16.10 16.74
C ALA A 27 -14.19 16.44 15.36
N PRO A 28 -14.07 17.68 14.87
CA PRO A 28 -14.40 17.96 13.48
C PRO A 28 -13.57 16.99 12.63
N ALA A 29 -14.19 16.38 11.62
CA ALA A 29 -13.54 15.44 10.72
C ALA A 29 -12.16 15.99 10.36
N ALA A 30 -11.09 15.25 10.69
CA ALA A 30 -9.75 15.75 10.49
C ALA A 30 -9.53 15.90 8.99
N ARG A 31 -9.34 17.13 8.56
CA ARG A 31 -8.98 17.47 7.18
C ARG A 31 -7.50 17.79 7.15
N ALA A 32 -6.75 17.15 6.29
CA ALA A 32 -5.36 17.50 6.09
C ALA A 32 -5.23 18.94 5.53
N HIS A 33 -4.17 19.60 5.95
CA HIS A 33 -3.81 20.94 5.52
C HIS A 33 -2.49 20.88 4.73
N PRO A 34 -2.51 20.74 3.40
CA PRO A 34 -1.33 20.50 2.59
C PRO A 34 -0.18 21.48 2.85
N ALA A 35 -0.51 22.75 3.18
CA ALA A 35 0.51 23.75 3.50
C ALA A 35 1.33 23.45 4.78
N ALA A 36 0.82 22.61 5.69
CA ALA A 36 1.54 22.18 6.89
C ALA A 36 2.58 21.09 6.58
N TRP A 37 2.43 20.37 5.47
CA TRP A 37 3.32 19.29 5.07
C TRP A 37 4.62 19.85 4.47
N PRO A 38 5.77 19.19 4.75
CA PRO A 38 7.04 19.62 4.18
C PRO A 38 7.03 19.49 2.66
N ALA A 39 8.00 20.13 2.00
CA ALA A 39 8.23 19.89 0.60
C ALA A 39 9.05 18.60 0.46
N ALA A 40 8.51 17.62 -0.23
CA ALA A 40 9.23 16.48 -0.79
C ALA A 40 8.81 16.36 -2.26
N ARG A 41 9.52 15.61 -3.05
CA ARG A 41 9.19 15.48 -4.48
C ARG A 41 9.84 14.25 -5.09
N SER A 42 9.10 13.56 -5.94
CA SER A 42 9.72 12.60 -6.85
C SER A 42 10.78 13.28 -7.73
N PRO A 43 11.94 12.66 -7.94
CA PRO A 43 12.99 13.21 -8.80
C PRO A 43 12.50 13.40 -10.24
N ALA A 44 12.91 14.50 -10.89
CA ALA A 44 12.56 14.72 -12.29
C ALA A 44 13.16 13.67 -13.23
N ALA A 45 14.22 12.99 -12.80
CA ALA A 45 14.89 11.95 -13.58
C ALA A 45 14.06 10.66 -13.75
N ILE A 46 12.99 10.45 -12.98
CA ILE A 46 12.10 9.29 -13.16
C ILE A 46 11.15 9.44 -14.36
N THR A 47 11.12 10.61 -15.00
CA THR A 47 10.30 10.87 -16.20
C THR A 47 11.18 11.40 -17.31
N ASP A 48 10.87 11.06 -18.54
CA ASP A 48 11.49 11.62 -19.73
C ASP A 48 10.46 11.95 -20.82
N ALA A 49 10.76 12.96 -21.63
CA ALA A 49 9.82 13.48 -22.61
C ALA A 49 9.42 12.46 -23.71
N ALA A 50 10.29 11.49 -24.02
CA ALA A 50 10.00 10.48 -25.04
C ALA A 50 9.01 9.44 -24.50
N THR A 51 9.21 9.01 -23.26
CA THR A 51 8.31 8.10 -22.55
C THR A 51 6.93 8.75 -22.35
N GLU A 52 6.86 10.00 -21.92
CA GLU A 52 5.61 10.75 -21.75
C GLU A 52 4.83 10.89 -23.07
N GLN A 53 5.54 11.15 -24.18
CA GLN A 53 4.91 11.18 -25.51
C GLN A 53 4.38 9.80 -25.92
N ALA A 54 5.12 8.72 -25.62
CA ALA A 54 4.69 7.36 -25.92
C ALA A 54 3.44 6.97 -25.11
N ILE A 55 3.39 7.33 -23.82
CA ILE A 55 2.23 7.12 -22.94
C ILE A 55 1.02 7.89 -23.48
N THR A 56 1.17 9.17 -23.81
CA THR A 56 0.09 9.99 -24.37
C THR A 56 -0.44 9.38 -25.67
N ALA A 57 0.45 8.93 -26.56
CA ALA A 57 0.05 8.29 -27.81
C ALA A 57 -0.62 6.93 -27.59
N LEU A 58 -0.26 6.20 -26.55
CA LEU A 58 -0.89 4.95 -26.15
C LEU A 58 -2.30 5.19 -25.62
N LEU A 59 -2.46 6.10 -24.65
CA LEU A 59 -3.76 6.48 -24.07
C LEU A 59 -4.76 6.94 -25.14
N ALA A 60 -4.29 7.72 -26.13
CA ALA A 60 -5.15 8.17 -27.24
C ALA A 60 -5.68 7.04 -28.13
N ARG A 61 -5.09 5.83 -28.09
CA ARG A 61 -5.53 4.66 -28.86
C ARG A 61 -6.31 3.65 -28.03
N MET A 62 -6.26 3.77 -26.70
CA MET A 62 -6.96 2.85 -25.81
C MET A 62 -8.46 3.14 -25.79
N THR A 63 -9.25 2.07 -25.77
CA THR A 63 -10.68 2.18 -25.47
C THR A 63 -10.90 2.38 -23.97
N VAL A 64 -12.07 2.84 -23.58
CA VAL A 64 -12.44 2.99 -22.15
C VAL A 64 -12.31 1.65 -21.41
N GLU A 65 -12.71 0.54 -22.05
CA GLU A 65 -12.57 -0.81 -21.50
C GLU A 65 -11.11 -1.17 -21.22
N GLN A 66 -10.22 -0.80 -22.12
CA GLN A 66 -8.78 -1.05 -21.94
C GLN A 66 -8.20 -0.19 -20.81
N LYS A 67 -8.58 1.08 -20.73
CA LYS A 67 -8.15 1.99 -19.65
C LYS A 67 -8.66 1.52 -18.29
N VAL A 68 -9.95 1.12 -18.19
CA VAL A 68 -10.52 0.57 -16.96
C VAL A 68 -9.81 -0.72 -16.54
N GLY A 69 -9.42 -1.56 -17.49
CA GLY A 69 -8.62 -2.75 -17.17
C GLY A 69 -7.29 -2.40 -16.51
N GLN A 70 -6.61 -1.34 -16.95
CA GLN A 70 -5.30 -0.95 -16.42
C GLN A 70 -5.34 -0.53 -14.94
N VAL A 71 -6.48 -0.11 -14.43
CA VAL A 71 -6.63 0.33 -13.03
C VAL A 71 -7.18 -0.75 -12.11
N VAL A 72 -7.18 -2.01 -12.55
CA VAL A 72 -7.66 -3.16 -11.75
C VAL A 72 -6.58 -4.23 -11.68
N GLN A 73 -6.26 -4.65 -10.45
CA GLN A 73 -5.35 -5.74 -10.12
C GLN A 73 -6.14 -6.91 -9.54
N GLY A 74 -5.98 -8.11 -10.11
CA GLY A 74 -6.55 -9.35 -9.61
C GLY A 74 -5.49 -10.32 -9.11
N ASP A 75 -5.88 -11.37 -8.38
CA ASP A 75 -4.96 -12.40 -7.87
C ASP A 75 -4.92 -13.63 -8.79
N ILE A 76 -3.77 -14.30 -8.86
CA ILE A 76 -3.58 -15.52 -9.67
C ILE A 76 -4.50 -16.68 -9.27
N SER A 77 -5.09 -16.65 -8.08
CA SER A 77 -6.08 -17.63 -7.64
C SER A 77 -7.45 -17.44 -8.30
N SER A 78 -7.74 -16.25 -8.83
CA SER A 78 -9.05 -15.87 -9.38
C SER A 78 -9.01 -15.45 -10.85
N VAL A 79 -7.85 -15.00 -11.35
CA VAL A 79 -7.63 -14.60 -12.75
C VAL A 79 -6.83 -15.69 -13.46
N THR A 80 -7.14 -15.94 -14.71
CA THR A 80 -6.34 -16.80 -15.59
C THR A 80 -5.79 -16.00 -16.77
N PRO A 81 -4.72 -16.45 -17.45
CA PRO A 81 -4.26 -15.79 -18.68
C PRO A 81 -5.35 -15.66 -19.76
N ALA A 82 -6.31 -16.59 -19.82
CA ALA A 82 -7.41 -16.54 -20.77
C ALA A 82 -8.41 -15.40 -20.48
N ASP A 83 -8.55 -14.99 -19.21
CA ASP A 83 -9.45 -13.89 -18.83
C ASP A 83 -8.95 -12.56 -19.41
N LEU A 84 -7.64 -12.38 -19.57
CA LEU A 84 -7.04 -11.14 -20.07
C LEU A 84 -7.48 -10.80 -21.51
N ALA A 85 -7.88 -11.80 -22.31
CA ALA A 85 -8.41 -11.57 -23.64
C ALA A 85 -9.72 -10.76 -23.63
N ARG A 86 -10.46 -10.83 -22.54
CA ARG A 86 -11.73 -10.11 -22.36
C ARG A 86 -11.60 -8.94 -21.37
N TYR A 87 -10.73 -9.07 -20.40
CA TYR A 87 -10.50 -8.11 -19.33
C TYR A 87 -9.02 -7.71 -19.35
N PRO A 88 -8.66 -6.61 -20.01
CA PRO A 88 -7.27 -6.21 -20.20
C PRO A 88 -6.69 -5.58 -18.93
N LEU A 89 -6.58 -6.37 -17.85
CA LEU A 89 -6.10 -5.93 -16.55
C LEU A 89 -4.67 -5.38 -16.65
N GLY A 90 -4.37 -4.33 -15.88
CA GLY A 90 -3.05 -3.71 -15.83
C GLY A 90 -2.08 -4.46 -14.93
N SER A 91 -2.60 -5.18 -13.95
CA SER A 91 -1.75 -5.89 -12.99
C SER A 91 -2.38 -7.19 -12.51
N ILE A 92 -1.50 -8.11 -12.12
CA ILE A 92 -1.79 -9.35 -11.39
C ILE A 92 -0.94 -9.34 -10.14
N LEU A 93 -1.46 -9.89 -9.05
CA LEU A 93 -0.69 -10.17 -7.85
C LEU A 93 -0.71 -11.67 -7.51
N ALA A 94 0.28 -12.09 -6.75
CA ALA A 94 0.25 -13.32 -6.00
C ALA A 94 0.27 -12.97 -4.52
N GLY A 95 -0.89 -12.98 -3.89
CA GLY A 95 -1.07 -12.61 -2.49
C GLY A 95 -1.09 -13.82 -1.57
N GLY A 96 -0.60 -13.65 -0.35
CA GLY A 96 -0.67 -14.67 0.69
C GLY A 96 -0.16 -16.04 0.23
N ASN A 97 -1.04 -17.00 0.17
CA ASN A 97 -0.73 -18.39 -0.20
C ASN A 97 -1.02 -18.69 -1.68
N SER A 98 -1.17 -17.70 -2.53
CA SER A 98 -1.41 -17.91 -3.96
C SER A 98 -0.13 -18.39 -4.65
N GLY A 99 -0.10 -19.64 -5.05
CA GLY A 99 1.02 -20.25 -5.78
C GLY A 99 0.66 -20.59 -7.23
N PRO A 100 1.66 -20.70 -8.13
CA PRO A 100 1.46 -21.06 -9.52
C PRO A 100 0.66 -22.37 -9.65
N TYR A 101 -0.44 -22.32 -10.38
CA TYR A 101 -1.32 -23.46 -10.61
C TYR A 101 -1.83 -24.14 -9.33
N GLY A 102 -1.88 -23.39 -8.21
CA GLY A 102 -2.28 -23.87 -6.89
C GLY A 102 -1.17 -24.57 -6.09
N ASP A 103 0.07 -24.51 -6.55
CA ASP A 103 1.23 -25.04 -5.83
C ASP A 103 1.98 -23.90 -5.10
N GLU A 104 1.79 -23.79 -3.79
CA GLU A 104 2.45 -22.81 -2.91
C GLU A 104 3.98 -23.05 -2.79
N ARG A 105 4.47 -24.21 -3.25
CA ARG A 105 5.88 -24.56 -3.20
C ARG A 105 6.52 -24.61 -4.58
N ALA A 106 5.89 -23.97 -5.56
CA ALA A 106 6.41 -23.88 -6.91
C ALA A 106 7.83 -23.28 -6.93
N ASP A 107 8.70 -23.87 -7.74
CA ASP A 107 10.05 -23.34 -7.95
C ASP A 107 10.06 -22.06 -8.81
N ALA A 108 11.19 -21.36 -8.84
CA ALA A 108 11.35 -20.12 -9.59
C ALA A 108 11.05 -20.29 -11.09
N ALA A 109 11.36 -21.44 -11.68
CA ALA A 109 11.10 -21.70 -13.11
C ALA A 109 9.59 -21.81 -13.38
N THR A 110 8.85 -22.42 -12.48
CA THR A 110 7.38 -22.51 -12.55
C THR A 110 6.74 -21.14 -12.40
N TRP A 111 7.22 -20.30 -11.48
CA TRP A 111 6.82 -18.92 -11.34
C TRP A 111 7.10 -18.11 -12.60
N ALA A 112 8.33 -18.15 -13.12
CA ALA A 112 8.70 -17.46 -14.34
C ALA A 112 7.83 -17.84 -15.53
N LYS A 113 7.49 -19.16 -15.65
CA LYS A 113 6.58 -19.63 -16.69
C LYS A 113 5.18 -19.03 -16.52
N LEU A 114 4.62 -19.02 -15.32
CA LEU A 114 3.31 -18.44 -15.06
C LEU A 114 3.27 -16.97 -15.48
N VAL A 115 4.26 -16.18 -15.01
CA VAL A 115 4.37 -14.76 -15.36
C VAL A 115 4.47 -14.55 -16.87
N GLN A 116 5.26 -15.37 -17.57
CA GLN A 116 5.35 -15.31 -19.03
C GLN A 116 4.02 -15.61 -19.72
N ASP A 117 3.22 -16.57 -19.21
CA ASP A 117 1.91 -16.89 -19.76
C ASP A 117 0.95 -15.69 -19.63
N TYR A 118 0.94 -14.99 -18.47
CA TYR A 118 0.15 -13.77 -18.27
C TYR A 118 0.63 -12.64 -19.17
N ARG A 119 1.93 -12.38 -19.27
CA ARG A 119 2.48 -11.35 -20.16
C ARG A 119 2.16 -11.62 -21.62
N ALA A 120 2.32 -12.87 -22.07
CA ALA A 120 1.99 -13.25 -23.44
C ALA A 120 0.49 -13.08 -23.75
N ALA A 121 -0.38 -13.30 -22.77
CA ALA A 121 -1.80 -13.08 -22.89
C ALA A 121 -2.14 -11.57 -22.92
N SER A 122 -1.58 -10.76 -22.02
CA SER A 122 -1.83 -9.32 -21.95
C SER A 122 -1.39 -8.58 -23.22
N LEU A 123 -0.24 -8.93 -23.78
CA LEU A 123 0.26 -8.36 -25.03
C LEU A 123 -0.66 -8.62 -26.23
N LYS A 124 -1.47 -9.69 -26.21
CA LYS A 124 -2.42 -10.03 -27.27
C LYS A 124 -3.81 -9.41 -27.06
N ALA A 125 -4.14 -9.10 -25.83
CA ALA A 125 -5.52 -8.86 -25.41
C ALA A 125 -5.97 -7.42 -25.45
N GLY A 126 -5.10 -6.44 -25.49
CA GLY A 126 -5.53 -5.09 -25.26
C GLY A 126 -4.72 -4.03 -26.02
N ALA A 127 -4.24 -3.07 -25.28
CA ALA A 127 -3.40 -2.00 -25.80
C ALA A 127 -1.97 -2.44 -26.16
N GLY A 128 -1.63 -3.72 -25.96
CA GLY A 128 -0.28 -4.25 -26.16
C GLY A 128 0.67 -3.87 -25.00
N VAL A 129 0.12 -3.57 -23.82
CA VAL A 129 0.88 -3.29 -22.61
C VAL A 129 1.12 -4.59 -21.85
N PRO A 130 2.37 -4.92 -21.48
CA PRO A 130 2.64 -6.08 -20.64
C PRO A 130 2.06 -5.85 -19.23
N ILE A 131 1.41 -6.89 -18.69
CA ILE A 131 0.84 -6.82 -17.36
C ILE A 131 1.94 -6.75 -16.29
N LEU A 132 1.76 -5.91 -15.26
CA LEU A 132 2.62 -5.90 -14.07
C LEU A 132 2.31 -7.10 -13.18
N PHE A 133 3.34 -7.71 -12.61
CA PHE A 133 3.18 -8.86 -11.72
C PHE A 133 3.79 -8.57 -10.35
N GLY A 134 2.91 -8.40 -9.33
CA GLY A 134 3.26 -7.99 -7.99
C GLY A 134 3.25 -9.13 -6.97
N VAL A 135 4.07 -9.02 -5.94
CA VAL A 135 4.14 -9.95 -4.81
C VAL A 135 4.64 -9.26 -3.54
N ASP A 136 4.29 -9.79 -2.36
CA ASP A 136 4.89 -9.38 -1.10
C ASP A 136 6.27 -10.03 -0.91
N ALA A 137 7.33 -9.27 -1.12
CA ALA A 137 8.69 -9.66 -0.78
C ALA A 137 9.26 -8.69 0.27
N VAL A 138 8.69 -8.71 1.47
CA VAL A 138 8.89 -7.70 2.52
C VAL A 138 10.24 -7.89 3.25
N HIS A 139 10.71 -9.15 3.34
CA HIS A 139 11.99 -9.51 3.95
C HIS A 139 12.68 -10.65 3.15
N GLY A 140 12.77 -10.49 1.85
CA GLY A 140 13.17 -11.48 0.86
C GLY A 140 11.98 -12.09 0.13
N HIS A 141 12.24 -12.86 -0.91
CA HIS A 141 11.19 -13.44 -1.77
C HIS A 141 10.64 -14.75 -1.16
N SER A 142 9.80 -14.61 -0.13
CA SER A 142 9.31 -15.74 0.66
C SER A 142 8.42 -16.75 -0.09
N ASN A 143 7.95 -16.41 -1.30
CA ASN A 143 7.06 -17.27 -2.07
C ASN A 143 7.80 -18.32 -2.91
N VAL A 144 9.12 -18.26 -2.98
CA VAL A 144 9.93 -19.19 -3.79
C VAL A 144 10.85 -20.02 -2.91
N PRO A 145 10.71 -21.36 -2.89
CA PRO A 145 11.63 -22.23 -2.15
C PRO A 145 13.08 -22.04 -2.61
N GLY A 146 13.97 -21.81 -1.64
CA GLY A 146 15.39 -21.60 -1.88
C GLY A 146 15.81 -20.14 -2.05
N ALA A 147 14.86 -19.21 -2.13
CA ALA A 147 15.17 -17.78 -2.03
C ALA A 147 15.65 -17.40 -0.63
N THR A 148 16.39 -16.31 -0.53
CA THR A 148 16.93 -15.81 0.72
C THR A 148 15.83 -15.20 1.58
N ILE A 149 15.67 -15.72 2.80
CA ILE A 149 14.76 -15.15 3.78
C ILE A 149 15.59 -14.35 4.78
N PHE A 150 15.41 -13.05 4.77
CA PHE A 150 16.05 -12.14 5.73
C PHE A 150 15.27 -12.07 7.04
N PRO A 151 15.87 -11.57 8.14
CA PRO A 151 15.13 -11.27 9.34
C PRO A 151 13.95 -10.32 9.05
N HIS A 152 12.88 -10.41 9.84
CA HIS A 152 11.81 -9.42 9.77
C HIS A 152 12.33 -8.00 10.07
N ASN A 153 11.62 -7.00 9.57
CA ASN A 153 12.04 -5.60 9.57
C ASN A 153 12.41 -5.07 10.96
N ILE A 154 11.72 -5.49 12.02
CA ILE A 154 12.07 -5.13 13.40
C ILE A 154 13.51 -5.58 13.77
N GLY A 155 13.94 -6.74 13.29
CA GLY A 155 15.32 -7.21 13.47
C GLY A 155 16.32 -6.43 12.62
N LEU A 156 15.95 -6.07 11.41
CA LEU A 156 16.78 -5.26 10.51
C LEU A 156 16.92 -3.83 11.04
N GLY A 157 15.85 -3.25 11.59
CA GLY A 157 15.89 -1.94 12.26
C GLY A 157 16.83 -1.94 13.47
N ALA A 158 16.83 -3.02 14.25
CA ALA A 158 17.74 -3.18 15.38
C ALA A 158 19.22 -3.29 14.96
N ALA A 159 19.52 -3.73 13.73
CA ALA A 159 20.87 -3.76 13.19
C ALA A 159 21.43 -2.34 12.97
N ASN A 160 20.58 -1.37 12.71
CA ASN A 160 20.93 0.03 12.48
C ASN A 160 22.05 0.20 11.43
N ASP A 161 21.88 -0.50 10.30
CA ASP A 161 22.86 -0.54 9.21
C ASP A 161 22.13 -0.28 7.86
N PRO A 162 22.03 0.98 7.42
CA PRO A 162 21.32 1.35 6.21
C PRO A 162 21.97 0.81 4.92
N ASP A 163 23.31 0.63 4.90
CA ASP A 163 23.98 0.05 3.74
C ASP A 163 23.64 -1.43 3.58
N LEU A 164 23.54 -2.18 4.68
CA LEU A 164 23.05 -3.55 4.67
C LEU A 164 21.61 -3.64 4.15
N ILE A 165 20.76 -2.68 4.48
CA ILE A 165 19.37 -2.64 4.01
C ILE A 165 19.31 -2.44 2.48
N GLU A 166 20.15 -1.58 1.92
CA GLU A 166 20.25 -1.41 0.45
C GLU A 166 20.70 -2.71 -0.24
N ASP A 167 21.68 -3.41 0.33
CA ASP A 167 22.15 -4.71 -0.17
C ASP A 167 21.07 -5.80 -0.11
N ILE A 168 20.33 -5.89 1.00
CA ILE A 168 19.20 -6.82 1.16
C ILE A 168 18.13 -6.55 0.09
N ALA A 169 17.79 -5.29 -0.13
CA ALA A 169 16.81 -4.89 -1.13
C ALA A 169 17.26 -5.25 -2.55
N ARG A 170 18.54 -5.05 -2.87
CA ARG A 170 19.13 -5.43 -4.16
C ARG A 170 19.09 -6.95 -4.39
N ILE A 171 19.46 -7.75 -3.39
CA ILE A 171 19.38 -9.22 -3.48
C ILE A 171 17.91 -9.66 -3.67
N THR A 172 16.99 -9.04 -2.95
CA THR A 172 15.55 -9.32 -3.10
C THR A 172 15.05 -9.02 -4.51
N ALA A 173 15.50 -7.90 -5.12
CA ALA A 173 15.16 -7.57 -6.50
C ALA A 173 15.68 -8.62 -7.50
N GLU A 174 16.94 -9.05 -7.35
CA GLU A 174 17.54 -10.07 -8.19
C GLU A 174 16.77 -11.40 -8.13
N GLU A 175 16.37 -11.83 -6.93
CA GLU A 175 15.58 -13.06 -6.74
C GLU A 175 14.15 -12.94 -7.30
N LEU A 176 13.52 -11.76 -7.21
CA LEU A 176 12.22 -11.47 -7.83
C LEU A 176 12.28 -11.58 -9.35
N ILE A 177 13.28 -10.99 -9.98
CA ILE A 177 13.47 -11.04 -11.45
C ILE A 177 13.63 -12.49 -11.94
N VAL A 178 14.37 -13.33 -11.22
CA VAL A 178 14.54 -14.75 -11.58
C VAL A 178 13.20 -15.50 -11.65
N SER A 179 12.27 -15.17 -10.79
CA SER A 179 10.91 -15.73 -10.79
C SER A 179 9.92 -14.99 -11.71
N GLY A 180 10.39 -13.92 -12.37
CA GLY A 180 9.63 -13.15 -13.35
C GLY A 180 8.83 -11.98 -12.80
N HIS A 181 8.86 -11.73 -11.49
CA HIS A 181 8.18 -10.60 -10.88
C HIS A 181 8.90 -9.28 -11.21
N ASP A 182 8.14 -8.23 -11.40
CA ASP A 182 8.64 -6.88 -11.70
C ASP A 182 8.17 -5.82 -10.70
N TRP A 183 7.39 -6.23 -9.69
CA TRP A 183 6.86 -5.36 -8.65
C TRP A 183 6.82 -6.07 -7.30
N THR A 184 7.30 -5.39 -6.25
CA THR A 184 7.11 -5.86 -4.87
C THR A 184 6.35 -4.84 -4.04
N PHE A 185 5.47 -5.36 -3.15
CA PHE A 185 4.74 -4.54 -2.17
C PHE A 185 5.62 -4.31 -0.92
N ALA A 186 6.78 -3.76 -1.14
CA ALA A 186 7.79 -3.36 -0.14
C ALA A 186 8.43 -2.03 -0.58
N PRO A 187 8.88 -1.20 0.39
CA PRO A 187 9.02 -1.45 1.82
C PRO A 187 7.76 -1.18 2.64
N THR A 188 7.60 -1.91 3.76
CA THR A 188 6.70 -1.51 4.84
C THR A 188 7.43 -0.46 5.69
N ILE A 189 7.02 0.81 5.59
CA ILE A 189 7.63 1.94 6.28
C ILE A 189 6.73 2.52 7.39
N ALA A 190 5.92 1.63 7.97
CA ALA A 190 5.16 1.93 9.17
C ALA A 190 6.10 2.26 10.33
N THR A 191 5.69 3.21 11.18
CA THR A 191 6.35 3.54 12.45
C THR A 191 5.45 3.05 13.59
N PRO A 192 5.64 1.81 14.12
CA PRO A 192 4.80 1.25 15.17
C PRO A 192 4.87 2.09 16.45
N ARG A 193 3.71 2.34 17.07
CA ARG A 193 3.59 3.11 18.33
C ARG A 193 3.01 2.30 19.48
N ASP A 194 2.53 1.10 19.18
CA ASP A 194 1.94 0.18 20.15
C ASP A 194 2.34 -1.26 19.81
N ASP A 195 3.11 -1.91 20.67
CA ASP A 195 3.61 -3.28 20.46
C ASP A 195 2.50 -4.34 20.42
N ARG A 196 1.28 -4.00 20.79
CA ARG A 196 0.11 -4.87 20.64
C ARG A 196 -0.37 -4.98 19.20
N TRP A 197 0.05 -4.06 18.33
CA TRP A 197 -0.27 -4.14 16.91
C TRP A 197 0.35 -5.39 16.29
N GLY A 198 -0.48 -6.26 15.70
CA GLY A 198 -0.06 -7.57 15.19
C GLY A 198 0.98 -7.50 14.06
N ARG A 199 1.14 -6.32 13.42
CA ARG A 199 2.10 -6.07 12.33
C ARG A 199 3.32 -5.25 12.78
N THR A 200 3.53 -5.06 14.09
CA THR A 200 4.69 -4.32 14.62
C THR A 200 6.02 -4.84 14.05
N TYR A 201 6.15 -6.15 13.85
CA TYR A 201 7.35 -6.78 13.30
C TYR A 201 7.66 -6.39 11.85
N GLU A 202 6.68 -5.90 11.10
CA GLU A 202 6.86 -5.41 9.74
C GLU A 202 7.46 -3.99 9.68
N GLY A 203 7.38 -3.22 10.76
CA GLY A 203 8.02 -1.92 10.89
C GLY A 203 9.50 -2.06 11.25
N TYR A 204 10.36 -1.17 10.73
CA TYR A 204 11.78 -1.19 11.05
C TYR A 204 12.07 -0.67 12.46
N SER A 205 11.35 0.34 12.93
CA SER A 205 11.56 0.96 14.22
C SER A 205 10.36 1.79 14.68
N GLU A 206 10.25 2.01 15.98
CA GLU A 206 9.42 3.06 16.56
C GLU A 206 10.03 4.47 16.39
N SER A 207 11.34 4.57 16.04
CA SER A 207 12.00 5.83 15.70
C SER A 207 11.74 6.18 14.24
N PRO A 208 11.05 7.28 13.96
CA PRO A 208 10.80 7.74 12.60
C PRO A 208 12.08 8.10 11.84
N GLU A 209 13.17 8.43 12.53
CA GLU A 209 14.46 8.74 11.92
C GLU A 209 15.07 7.49 11.27
N ILE A 210 15.01 6.33 11.93
CA ILE A 210 15.47 5.06 11.35
C ILE A 210 14.59 4.67 10.15
N VAL A 211 13.27 4.80 10.28
CA VAL A 211 12.35 4.50 9.18
C VAL A 211 12.61 5.40 7.98
N ARG A 212 12.88 6.68 8.22
CA ARG A 212 13.22 7.68 7.20
C ARG A 212 14.49 7.31 6.45
N GLU A 213 15.55 6.94 7.14
CA GLU A 213 16.83 6.55 6.55
C GLU A 213 16.72 5.24 5.75
N TYR A 214 16.00 4.26 6.30
CA TYR A 214 15.84 2.96 5.66
C TYR A 214 14.97 3.02 4.42
N ALA A 215 13.95 3.87 4.41
CA ALA A 215 13.00 3.96 3.30
C ALA A 215 13.68 4.27 1.98
N GLU A 216 14.60 5.24 1.95
CA GLU A 216 15.35 5.55 0.72
C GLU A 216 16.27 4.41 0.29
N ARG A 217 16.93 3.74 1.25
CA ARG A 217 17.88 2.66 0.97
C ARG A 217 17.20 1.46 0.33
N ILE A 218 16.02 1.09 0.80
CA ILE A 218 15.24 0.00 0.21
C ILE A 218 14.79 0.35 -1.20
N VAL A 219 14.34 1.58 -1.42
CA VAL A 219 13.94 2.02 -2.76
C VAL A 219 15.13 1.95 -3.72
N TYR A 220 16.31 2.44 -3.31
CA TYR A 220 17.53 2.34 -4.13
C TYR A 220 17.95 0.90 -4.41
N GLY A 221 17.88 0.03 -3.41
CA GLY A 221 18.21 -1.38 -3.61
C GLY A 221 17.26 -2.10 -4.56
N LEU A 222 15.95 -1.81 -4.48
CA LEU A 222 14.94 -2.43 -5.36
C LEU A 222 14.93 -1.83 -6.76
N GLN A 223 15.01 -0.51 -6.92
CA GLN A 223 14.77 0.20 -8.18
C GLN A 223 16.01 0.76 -8.86
N GLY A 224 17.15 0.87 -8.15
CA GLY A 224 18.27 1.70 -8.54
C GLY A 224 18.06 3.17 -8.16
N ARG A 225 19.05 4.02 -8.42
CA ARG A 225 18.95 5.46 -8.19
C ARG A 225 18.40 6.16 -9.44
N PRO A 226 17.52 7.15 -9.31
CA PRO A 226 16.88 7.81 -10.47
C PRO A 226 17.84 8.43 -11.48
N ASP A 227 19.04 8.82 -11.06
CA ASP A 227 20.07 9.41 -11.93
C ASP A 227 21.04 8.37 -12.52
N ASP A 228 20.90 7.10 -12.15
CA ASP A 228 21.75 6.01 -12.64
C ASP A 228 21.15 5.37 -13.90
N GLU A 229 22.01 4.88 -14.80
CA GLU A 229 21.59 4.20 -16.04
C GLU A 229 20.82 2.89 -15.78
N ASP A 230 20.99 2.28 -14.59
CA ASP A 230 20.32 1.03 -14.19
C ASP A 230 18.98 1.25 -13.43
N PHE A 231 18.50 2.49 -13.34
CA PHE A 231 17.20 2.77 -12.73
C PHE A 231 16.08 2.02 -13.45
N LEU A 232 15.36 1.17 -12.71
CA LEU A 232 14.35 0.22 -13.24
C LEU A 232 14.87 -0.65 -14.40
N GLY A 233 16.19 -0.80 -14.50
CA GLY A 233 16.87 -1.61 -15.50
C GLY A 233 16.96 -3.09 -15.13
N GLU A 234 17.95 -3.77 -15.72
CA GLU A 234 18.19 -5.19 -15.47
C GLU A 234 18.50 -5.45 -13.99
N GLY A 235 17.82 -6.42 -13.39
CA GLY A 235 17.98 -6.77 -11.96
C GLY A 235 17.23 -5.84 -11.00
N ARG A 236 16.37 -4.95 -11.48
CA ARG A 236 15.58 -4.03 -10.67
C ARG A 236 14.09 -4.32 -10.78
N VAL A 237 13.34 -3.99 -9.72
CA VAL A 237 11.88 -4.14 -9.65
C VAL A 237 11.24 -2.87 -9.11
N ILE A 238 9.98 -2.65 -9.43
CA ILE A 238 9.17 -1.56 -8.86
C ILE A 238 8.97 -1.83 -7.37
N SER A 239 9.11 -0.79 -6.54
CA SER A 239 8.82 -0.82 -5.10
C SER A 239 7.50 -0.15 -4.77
N SER A 240 6.90 -0.53 -3.63
CA SER A 240 5.68 0.05 -3.08
C SER A 240 5.91 0.48 -1.63
N ALA A 241 5.96 1.78 -1.37
CA ALA A 241 5.98 2.26 0.01
C ALA A 241 4.61 2.07 0.67
N LYS A 242 4.55 1.36 1.81
CA LYS A 242 3.28 0.98 2.45
C LYS A 242 3.33 1.05 3.97
N HIS A 243 2.20 1.23 4.65
CA HIS A 243 0.87 1.54 4.11
C HIS A 243 0.54 3.00 4.41
N TYR A 244 0.25 3.79 3.41
CA TYR A 244 0.05 5.23 3.50
C TYR A 244 -1.34 5.54 4.07
N VAL A 245 -1.47 6.19 5.25
CA VAL A 245 -0.47 6.61 6.22
C VAL A 245 -1.03 6.40 7.64
N GLY A 246 -0.16 5.98 8.56
CA GLY A 246 -0.51 5.91 9.98
C GLY A 246 -0.93 4.54 10.50
N ASP A 247 -0.76 3.48 9.73
CA ASP A 247 -1.09 2.09 10.11
C ASP A 247 -0.40 1.63 11.40
N GLY A 248 0.85 2.04 11.64
CA GLY A 248 1.58 1.77 12.87
C GLY A 248 1.12 2.58 14.09
N GLY A 249 0.19 3.53 13.93
CA GLY A 249 -0.33 4.43 14.96
C GLY A 249 -1.78 4.19 15.36
N THR A 250 -2.36 3.05 15.03
CA THR A 250 -3.76 2.75 15.34
C THR A 250 -3.99 2.64 16.86
N GLN A 251 -5.12 3.14 17.31
CA GLN A 251 -5.49 3.14 18.72
C GLN A 251 -5.49 1.71 19.28
N ASP A 252 -4.88 1.54 20.45
CA ASP A 252 -4.76 0.25 21.16
C ASP A 252 -4.08 -0.87 20.35
N GLY A 253 -3.37 -0.54 19.27
CA GLY A 253 -2.74 -1.51 18.39
C GLY A 253 -3.73 -2.37 17.60
N ILE A 254 -4.95 -1.90 17.41
CA ILE A 254 -5.97 -2.63 16.64
C ILE A 254 -5.58 -2.57 15.16
N ASP A 255 -5.32 -3.74 14.57
CA ASP A 255 -5.00 -3.83 13.14
C ASP A 255 -6.17 -3.31 12.28
N GLN A 256 -5.85 -2.52 11.24
CA GLN A 256 -6.83 -1.83 10.38
C GLN A 256 -7.73 -0.84 11.14
N GLY A 257 -7.33 -0.45 12.34
CA GLY A 257 -8.10 0.40 13.24
C GLY A 257 -7.98 1.90 12.92
N GLU A 258 -8.44 2.66 13.90
CA GLU A 258 -8.47 4.12 13.86
C GLU A 258 -7.13 4.72 14.30
N THR A 259 -6.55 5.60 13.51
CA THR A 259 -5.39 6.42 13.87
C THR A 259 -5.88 7.77 14.39
N LEU A 260 -5.66 8.04 15.68
CA LEU A 260 -6.09 9.28 16.34
C LEU A 260 -4.96 10.30 16.46
N ALA A 261 -3.90 10.13 15.70
CA ALA A 261 -2.79 11.08 15.63
C ALA A 261 -3.27 12.46 15.15
N THR A 262 -2.72 13.51 15.71
CA THR A 262 -2.86 14.85 15.13
C THR A 262 -2.19 14.90 13.76
N GLU A 263 -2.54 15.86 12.93
CA GLU A 263 -1.86 16.03 11.63
C GLU A 263 -0.36 16.24 11.79
N GLN A 264 0.07 16.94 12.84
CA GLN A 264 1.49 17.10 13.13
C GLN A 264 2.18 15.78 13.49
N GLU A 265 1.52 14.91 14.25
CA GLU A 265 2.04 13.59 14.56
C GLU A 265 2.05 12.68 13.31
N LEU A 266 1.08 12.79 12.40
CA LEU A 266 1.17 12.11 11.10
C LEU A 266 2.42 12.55 10.34
N ILE A 267 2.72 13.85 10.32
CA ILE A 267 3.89 14.41 9.65
C ILE A 267 5.19 13.95 10.32
N ASP A 268 5.29 14.13 11.64
CA ASP A 268 6.55 13.99 12.38
C ASP A 268 6.91 12.52 12.65
N ILE A 269 5.92 11.62 12.64
CA ILE A 269 6.13 10.22 12.99
C ILE A 269 5.83 9.32 11.78
N HIS A 270 4.60 9.34 11.28
CA HIS A 270 4.12 8.31 10.37
C HIS A 270 4.49 8.58 8.90
N ALA A 271 4.69 9.83 8.53
CA ALA A 271 5.02 10.20 7.15
C ALA A 271 6.53 10.29 6.86
N GLN A 272 7.40 10.15 7.86
CA GLN A 272 8.84 10.39 7.71
C GLN A 272 9.49 9.52 6.65
N GLY A 273 9.15 8.22 6.59
CA GLY A 273 9.66 7.32 5.57
C GLY A 273 9.18 7.65 4.15
N TYR A 274 7.98 8.23 4.02
CA TYR A 274 7.45 8.59 2.70
C TYR A 274 8.20 9.75 2.06
N PHE A 275 8.69 10.70 2.85
CA PHE A 275 9.45 11.83 2.29
C PHE A 275 10.70 11.35 1.57
N THR A 276 11.49 10.48 2.20
CA THR A 276 12.72 9.97 1.59
C THR A 276 12.45 8.88 0.54
N ALA A 277 11.40 8.07 0.68
CA ALA A 277 10.98 7.15 -0.37
C ALA A 277 10.57 7.89 -1.66
N LEU A 278 9.85 9.02 -1.55
CA LEU A 278 9.49 9.85 -2.69
C LEU A 278 10.74 10.44 -3.35
N GLU A 279 11.65 11.02 -2.53
CA GLU A 279 12.92 11.58 -3.00
C GLU A 279 13.83 10.53 -3.66
N ALA A 280 13.72 9.27 -3.22
CA ALA A 280 14.40 8.13 -3.84
C ALA A 280 13.74 7.64 -5.13
N GLY A 281 12.59 8.17 -5.51
CA GLY A 281 11.90 7.84 -6.76
C GLY A 281 11.00 6.61 -6.68
N VAL A 282 10.44 6.29 -5.50
CA VAL A 282 9.48 5.18 -5.35
C VAL A 282 8.37 5.31 -6.39
N GLN A 283 8.06 4.19 -7.07
CA GLN A 283 7.11 4.21 -8.18
C GLN A 283 5.66 3.99 -7.74
N THR A 284 5.46 3.36 -6.60
CA THR A 284 4.10 3.12 -6.09
C THR A 284 4.00 3.37 -4.59
N VAL A 285 2.82 3.80 -4.17
CA VAL A 285 2.43 3.95 -2.76
C VAL A 285 1.15 3.15 -2.55
N MET A 286 1.12 2.32 -1.51
CA MET A 286 -0.08 1.54 -1.17
C MET A 286 -0.85 2.23 -0.03
N ALA A 287 -2.14 2.46 -0.24
CA ALA A 287 -3.02 3.06 0.77
C ALA A 287 -3.21 2.10 1.96
N SER A 288 -3.32 2.65 3.17
CA SER A 288 -3.51 1.86 4.39
C SER A 288 -4.96 1.39 4.57
N PHE A 289 -5.14 0.26 5.24
CA PHE A 289 -6.44 -0.16 5.76
C PHE A 289 -6.96 0.71 6.92
N SER A 290 -6.07 1.42 7.62
CA SER A 290 -6.47 2.25 8.75
C SER A 290 -7.33 3.43 8.32
N SER A 291 -8.03 4.01 9.29
CA SER A 291 -8.68 5.31 9.13
C SER A 291 -7.91 6.38 9.90
N TRP A 292 -8.09 7.63 9.51
CA TRP A 292 -7.64 8.79 10.26
C TRP A 292 -8.86 9.64 10.63
N TRP A 293 -9.20 9.66 11.92
CA TRP A 293 -10.39 10.33 12.42
C TRP A 293 -11.66 9.99 11.63
N ASP A 294 -12.02 8.72 11.62
CA ASP A 294 -13.17 8.14 10.91
C ASP A 294 -13.12 8.26 9.36
N GLN A 295 -11.99 8.69 8.78
CA GLN A 295 -11.79 8.74 7.33
C GLN A 295 -10.91 7.57 6.88
N PRO A 296 -11.47 6.54 6.22
CA PRO A 296 -10.69 5.45 5.64
C PRO A 296 -9.64 5.98 4.66
N MET A 297 -8.39 5.52 4.75
CA MET A 297 -7.30 6.03 3.93
C MET A 297 -7.55 5.87 2.43
N HIS A 298 -8.19 4.78 2.00
CA HIS A 298 -8.54 4.54 0.60
C HIS A 298 -9.49 5.59 0.01
N GLY A 299 -10.22 6.33 0.84
CA GLY A 299 -11.14 7.41 0.44
C GLY A 299 -10.74 8.79 0.93
N ASN A 300 -9.54 8.95 1.46
CA ASN A 300 -9.07 10.22 2.00
C ASN A 300 -8.41 11.10 0.92
N GLU A 301 -9.25 11.83 0.16
CA GLU A 301 -8.80 12.72 -0.91
C GLU A 301 -7.74 13.73 -0.42
N ALA A 302 -7.92 14.30 0.76
CA ALA A 302 -6.99 15.29 1.31
C ALA A 302 -5.59 14.71 1.52
N LEU A 303 -5.46 13.43 1.91
CA LEU A 303 -4.16 12.78 2.08
C LEU A 303 -3.64 12.16 0.77
N LEU A 304 -4.49 11.53 -0.03
CA LEU A 304 -4.05 10.85 -1.27
C LEU A 304 -3.79 11.85 -2.42
N THR A 305 -4.65 12.84 -2.59
CA THR A 305 -4.54 13.82 -3.67
C THR A 305 -3.84 15.08 -3.21
N ASP A 306 -4.46 15.84 -2.27
CA ASP A 306 -3.96 17.19 -1.94
C ASP A 306 -2.57 17.14 -1.28
N VAL A 307 -2.28 16.13 -0.44
CA VAL A 307 -0.99 15.98 0.22
C VAL A 307 -0.04 15.14 -0.65
N LEU A 308 -0.31 13.86 -0.88
CA LEU A 308 0.68 12.96 -1.50
C LEU A 308 1.00 13.38 -2.94
N LYS A 309 -0.01 13.59 -3.78
CA LYS A 309 0.22 13.90 -5.20
C LYS A 309 0.58 15.38 -5.41
N ASP A 310 -0.23 16.31 -4.87
CA ASP A 310 -0.06 17.70 -5.19
C ASP A 310 1.03 18.37 -4.33
N ARG A 311 0.98 18.22 -3.00
CA ARG A 311 1.92 18.90 -2.11
C ARG A 311 3.29 18.24 -2.09
N LEU A 312 3.34 16.91 -1.99
CA LEU A 312 4.59 16.14 -1.98
C LEU A 312 5.08 15.80 -3.39
N GLY A 313 4.29 16.10 -4.42
CA GLY A 313 4.69 15.94 -5.83
C GLY A 313 5.02 14.50 -6.21
N PHE A 314 4.28 13.52 -5.68
CA PHE A 314 4.43 12.11 -6.04
C PHE A 314 4.03 11.90 -7.50
N GLN A 315 4.94 11.33 -8.28
CA GLN A 315 4.78 11.11 -9.74
C GLN A 315 4.48 9.66 -10.12
N GLY A 316 4.40 8.76 -9.13
CA GLY A 316 3.99 7.37 -9.35
C GLY A 316 2.47 7.19 -9.23
N PHE A 317 2.02 5.98 -8.95
CA PHE A 317 0.59 5.70 -8.75
C PHE A 317 0.28 5.13 -7.35
N VAL A 318 -0.93 5.41 -6.88
CA VAL A 318 -1.45 4.87 -5.62
C VAL A 318 -2.22 3.59 -5.89
N VAL A 319 -1.78 2.49 -5.30
CA VAL A 319 -2.51 1.22 -5.30
C VAL A 319 -3.28 1.04 -3.98
N GLY A 320 -4.46 0.46 -4.06
CA GLY A 320 -5.20 0.03 -2.86
C GLY A 320 -4.57 -1.19 -2.22
N ASP A 321 -4.95 -1.48 -0.98
CA ASP A 321 -4.67 -2.76 -0.33
C ASP A 321 -5.84 -3.72 -0.55
N TRP A 322 -5.73 -4.97 -0.15
CA TRP A 322 -6.63 -6.11 -0.41
C TRP A 322 -8.11 -5.78 -0.15
N ASN A 323 -8.87 -5.48 -1.21
CA ASN A 323 -10.27 -5.01 -1.13
C ASN A 323 -10.49 -3.78 -0.22
N GLY A 324 -9.44 -3.01 0.12
CA GLY A 324 -9.50 -1.90 1.09
C GLY A 324 -10.43 -0.76 0.68
N HIS A 325 -10.68 -0.59 -0.61
CA HIS A 325 -11.68 0.35 -1.12
C HIS A 325 -13.09 0.06 -0.61
N GLY A 326 -13.38 -1.20 -0.29
CA GLY A 326 -14.66 -1.61 0.29
C GLY A 326 -14.89 -1.14 1.74
N LEU A 327 -13.88 -0.59 2.42
CA LEU A 327 -14.00 -0.03 3.77
C LEU A 327 -14.63 1.37 3.78
N ILE A 328 -14.72 2.05 2.64
CA ILE A 328 -15.34 3.37 2.54
C ILE A 328 -16.84 3.23 2.69
N ALA A 329 -17.45 4.11 3.48
CA ALA A 329 -18.89 4.10 3.70
C ALA A 329 -19.66 4.21 2.37
N GLY A 330 -20.56 3.27 2.12
CA GLY A 330 -21.32 3.18 0.87
C GLY A 330 -20.64 2.40 -0.26
N CYS A 331 -19.38 2.03 -0.09
CA CYS A 331 -18.64 1.17 -1.02
C CYS A 331 -18.79 -0.33 -0.69
N THR A 332 -18.39 -1.15 -1.66
CA THR A 332 -18.19 -2.60 -1.50
C THR A 332 -16.89 -3.00 -2.22
N SER A 333 -16.44 -4.24 -2.05
CA SER A 333 -15.28 -4.75 -2.80
C SER A 333 -15.51 -4.80 -4.33
N THR A 334 -16.75 -4.74 -4.78
CA THR A 334 -17.14 -4.81 -6.19
C THR A 334 -17.60 -3.46 -6.78
N ASP A 335 -17.72 -2.42 -5.95
CA ASP A 335 -18.23 -1.11 -6.39
C ASP A 335 -17.78 0.01 -5.45
N CYS A 336 -16.87 0.86 -5.91
CA CYS A 336 -16.37 1.98 -5.13
C CYS A 336 -15.74 3.09 -6.00
N PRO A 337 -16.52 3.94 -6.67
CA PRO A 337 -15.97 5.06 -7.42
C PRO A 337 -15.29 6.10 -6.52
N ASP A 338 -15.69 6.19 -5.24
CA ASP A 338 -15.19 7.18 -4.30
C ASP A 338 -13.70 7.01 -4.02
N ALA A 339 -13.21 5.76 -3.91
CA ALA A 339 -11.79 5.50 -3.74
C ALA A 339 -10.95 6.03 -4.91
N PHE A 340 -11.43 5.79 -6.14
CA PHE A 340 -10.75 6.24 -7.35
C PHE A 340 -10.75 7.76 -7.45
N ASN A 341 -11.90 8.39 -7.18
CA ASN A 341 -12.03 9.85 -7.20
C ASN A 341 -11.22 10.53 -6.09
N ALA A 342 -11.01 9.85 -4.95
CA ALA A 342 -10.18 10.36 -3.85
C ALA A 342 -8.66 10.35 -4.16
N GLY A 343 -8.24 9.69 -5.24
CA GLY A 343 -6.81 9.69 -5.63
C GLY A 343 -6.16 8.31 -5.71
N MET A 344 -6.88 7.22 -5.43
CA MET A 344 -6.38 5.87 -5.69
C MET A 344 -6.38 5.61 -7.20
N ASP A 345 -5.28 5.07 -7.75
CA ASP A 345 -5.09 4.89 -9.20
C ASP A 345 -5.26 3.44 -9.64
N MET A 346 -5.08 2.48 -8.72
CA MET A 346 -5.27 1.06 -9.01
C MET A 346 -5.96 0.38 -7.84
N TYR A 347 -7.05 -0.33 -8.14
CA TYR A 347 -7.72 -1.18 -7.17
C TYR A 347 -6.96 -2.50 -7.01
N MET A 348 -6.68 -2.92 -5.78
CA MET A 348 -6.34 -4.29 -5.47
C MET A 348 -7.62 -5.05 -5.14
N ALA A 349 -8.11 -5.81 -6.08
CA ALA A 349 -9.38 -6.53 -6.03
C ALA A 349 -9.17 -8.03 -6.34
N PRO A 350 -8.54 -8.77 -5.41
CA PRO A 350 -7.98 -10.09 -5.69
C PRO A 350 -8.98 -11.11 -6.25
N ASP A 351 -10.19 -11.12 -5.72
CA ASP A 351 -11.27 -12.04 -6.05
C ASP A 351 -12.51 -11.34 -6.62
N SER A 352 -12.68 -10.05 -6.34
CA SER A 352 -13.81 -9.21 -6.77
C SER A 352 -13.55 -8.43 -8.09
N TRP A 353 -12.39 -8.62 -8.69
CA TRP A 353 -11.88 -7.85 -9.83
C TRP A 353 -12.84 -7.76 -11.03
N ARG A 354 -13.59 -8.85 -11.29
CA ARG A 354 -14.47 -8.91 -12.48
C ARG A 354 -15.69 -8.00 -12.32
N GLU A 355 -16.35 -8.11 -11.20
CA GLU A 355 -17.50 -7.29 -10.86
C GLU A 355 -17.08 -5.81 -10.71
N LEU A 356 -15.94 -5.57 -10.06
CA LEU A 356 -15.34 -4.24 -9.91
C LEU A 356 -14.99 -3.61 -11.27
N TYR A 357 -14.42 -4.38 -12.20
CA TYR A 357 -14.18 -3.92 -13.56
C TYR A 357 -15.48 -3.44 -14.23
N HIS A 358 -16.56 -4.20 -14.11
CA HIS A 358 -17.85 -3.83 -14.72
C HIS A 358 -18.48 -2.61 -14.05
N SER A 359 -18.45 -2.50 -12.73
CA SER A 359 -18.98 -1.32 -12.02
C SER A 359 -18.17 -0.07 -12.35
N THR A 360 -16.82 -0.16 -12.32
CA THR A 360 -15.92 0.95 -12.68
C THR A 360 -16.18 1.41 -14.13
N LEU A 361 -16.32 0.48 -15.09
CA LEU A 361 -16.68 0.81 -16.46
C LEU A 361 -18.03 1.51 -16.56
N GLY A 362 -19.00 1.09 -15.75
CA GLY A 362 -20.30 1.76 -15.63
C GLY A 362 -20.17 3.19 -15.10
N HIS A 363 -19.35 3.40 -14.08
CA HIS A 363 -19.09 4.73 -13.50
C HIS A 363 -18.39 5.67 -14.48
N VAL A 364 -17.42 5.18 -15.25
CA VAL A 364 -16.79 6.00 -16.31
C VAL A 364 -17.81 6.39 -17.38
N ARG A 365 -18.60 5.43 -17.86
CA ARG A 365 -19.62 5.70 -18.90
C ARG A 365 -20.74 6.63 -18.46
N SER A 366 -21.06 6.65 -17.16
CA SER A 366 -22.06 7.56 -16.57
C SER A 366 -21.49 8.92 -16.17
N GLY A 367 -20.14 9.09 -16.21
CA GLY A 367 -19.46 10.32 -15.81
C GLY A 367 -19.27 10.49 -14.28
N VAL A 368 -19.56 9.46 -13.48
CA VAL A 368 -19.25 9.43 -12.03
C VAL A 368 -17.74 9.43 -11.81
N ILE A 369 -17.01 8.68 -12.64
CA ILE A 369 -15.56 8.80 -12.82
C ILE A 369 -15.37 9.51 -14.16
N SER A 370 -14.68 10.65 -14.16
CA SER A 370 -14.42 11.36 -15.41
C SER A 370 -13.37 10.63 -16.25
N GLU A 371 -13.44 10.73 -17.59
CA GLU A 371 -12.39 10.19 -18.46
C GLU A 371 -11.03 10.84 -18.16
N ALA A 372 -11.00 12.13 -17.83
CA ALA A 372 -9.77 12.82 -17.45
C ALA A 372 -9.15 12.29 -16.14
N ARG A 373 -9.96 11.69 -15.24
CA ARG A 373 -9.43 11.04 -14.04
C ARG A 373 -8.93 9.61 -14.35
N LEU A 374 -9.54 8.98 -15.33
CA LEU A 374 -9.13 7.65 -15.79
C LEU A 374 -7.83 7.69 -16.60
N ASP A 375 -7.60 8.77 -17.39
CA ASP A 375 -6.40 9.04 -18.20
C ASP A 375 -5.23 9.55 -17.34
#